data_15b41d772f8c0c41bc62fea90931d937
#
_entry.id   15b41d772f8c0c41bc62fea90931d937
#
_cell.length_a   1.000
_cell.length_b   1.000
_cell.length_c   1.000
_cell.angle_alpha   90.00
_cell.angle_beta   90.00
_cell.angle_gamma   90.00
#
_symmetry.space_group_name_H-M   'P 1'
#
loop_
_entity.id
_entity.type
_entity.pdbx_description
1 polymer ?
#
loop_
_entity_poly.entity_id
_entity_poly.type
_entity_poly.pdbx_seq_one_letter_code
_entity_poly.pdbx_strand_id
1 'polypeptide(L)'
;MPNESIKQHIDRLHSNGIIDLHFDLPMDLYEKRTRPDVLISHYLPEFETGNLGVIGAALYVEDRYMPELGLRVALDQVARLYAEVEKTERFVICKTNHEITEARAAGKIAFLITMEGAEPLGDDLDLLRVFYELGLRAICLTHARRNAAGSGGIFAPKGSPRDGLTAFGRDVIRECERLGIIVDLAHINPQGFEDIVSLTKKPLIVSHTNARNFYDIERNISDEQIKIVGERGGVVGVNAILVSPIPDRSTIDHYVDHIEHIINLIGISGVAIGFDFCEYLFNQLPQNVVEELAAKLTRPHFISDLSNHAHARNLTRKLIERGFKDEEIEKILFRNWMRIFEQLL
;
A
#
# COMPACT_ATOMS: atom_id res chain seq x y z
N MET A 1 -2.53 15.02 -31.19
CA MET A 1 -1.29 14.93 -32.01
C MET A 1 -1.46 13.77 -32.97
N PRO A 2 -1.28 13.94 -34.29
CA PRO A 2 -1.50 12.83 -35.21
C PRO A 2 -0.31 11.87 -35.14
N ASN A 3 -0.59 10.59 -34.89
CA ASN A 3 0.28 9.42 -34.95
C ASN A 3 1.17 9.08 -33.73
N GLU A 4 0.84 9.45 -32.51
CA GLU A 4 1.50 8.85 -31.34
C GLU A 4 1.01 7.39 -31.19
N SER A 5 1.94 6.42 -31.12
CA SER A 5 1.56 5.03 -30.81
C SER A 5 1.12 4.90 -29.35
N ILE A 6 0.26 3.93 -29.03
CA ILE A 6 -0.17 3.68 -27.65
C ILE A 6 1.02 3.47 -26.69
N LYS A 7 2.10 2.88 -27.18
CA LYS A 7 3.33 2.70 -26.40
C LYS A 7 3.96 4.05 -26.05
N GLN A 8 4.14 4.94 -27.04
CA GLN A 8 4.71 6.28 -26.81
C GLN A 8 3.82 7.10 -25.89
N HIS A 9 2.50 6.98 -26.01
CA HIS A 9 1.54 7.63 -25.12
C HIS A 9 1.74 7.20 -23.67
N ILE A 10 1.83 5.87 -23.41
CA ILE A 10 2.10 5.32 -22.08
C ILE A 10 3.49 5.77 -21.59
N ASP A 11 4.53 5.74 -22.44
CA ASP A 11 5.87 6.20 -22.05
C ASP A 11 5.86 7.66 -21.57
N ARG A 12 5.10 8.52 -22.25
CA ARG A 12 4.93 9.92 -21.85
C ARG A 12 4.19 10.07 -20.51
N LEU A 13 3.09 9.35 -20.30
CA LEU A 13 2.34 9.36 -19.04
C LEU A 13 3.18 8.84 -17.86
N HIS A 14 4.08 7.90 -18.11
CA HIS A 14 4.99 7.33 -17.10
C HIS A 14 6.29 8.14 -16.95
N SER A 15 6.51 9.22 -17.69
CA SER A 15 7.80 9.96 -17.68
C SER A 15 8.21 10.46 -16.28
N ASN A 16 7.25 10.69 -15.39
CA ASN A 16 7.49 11.09 -14.00
C ASN A 16 7.66 9.90 -13.04
N GLY A 17 7.57 8.66 -13.51
CA GLY A 17 7.47 7.47 -12.68
C GLY A 17 6.12 7.37 -11.95
N ILE A 18 5.60 6.17 -11.79
CA ILE A 18 4.36 5.94 -11.05
C ILE A 18 4.66 5.74 -9.55
N ILE A 19 3.65 5.93 -8.71
CA ILE A 19 3.74 5.73 -7.26
C ILE A 19 2.83 4.58 -6.87
N ASP A 20 3.41 3.52 -6.32
CA ASP A 20 2.71 2.45 -5.61
C ASP A 20 2.95 2.58 -4.11
N LEU A 21 1.91 2.87 -3.34
CA LEU A 21 2.11 3.16 -1.91
C LEU A 21 2.08 1.92 -1.01
N HIS A 22 1.99 0.72 -1.58
CA HIS A 22 2.05 -0.50 -0.77
C HIS A 22 2.68 -1.69 -1.48
N PHE A 23 3.81 -2.15 -0.95
CA PHE A 23 4.46 -3.38 -1.36
C PHE A 23 5.30 -3.98 -0.22
N ASP A 24 5.08 -5.26 0.09
CA ASP A 24 5.77 -6.03 1.15
C ASP A 24 7.23 -6.39 0.81
N LEU A 25 7.92 -5.48 0.10
CA LEU A 25 9.30 -5.66 -0.32
C LEU A 25 10.25 -5.99 0.83
N PRO A 26 10.23 -5.28 1.98
CA PRO A 26 11.16 -5.56 3.07
C PRO A 26 11.02 -6.97 3.64
N MET A 27 9.78 -7.49 3.70
CA MET A 27 9.52 -8.86 4.15
C MET A 27 10.14 -9.87 3.18
N ASP A 28 9.94 -9.71 1.86
CA ASP A 28 10.51 -10.62 0.87
C ASP A 28 12.05 -10.56 0.83
N LEU A 29 12.63 -9.37 0.96
CA LEU A 29 14.07 -9.20 1.10
C LEU A 29 14.61 -9.90 2.35
N TYR A 30 13.88 -9.86 3.47
CA TYR A 30 14.24 -10.56 4.70
C TYR A 30 14.14 -12.09 4.52
N GLU A 31 13.09 -12.61 3.90
CA GLU A 31 12.94 -14.03 3.62
C GLU A 31 14.05 -14.55 2.68
N LYS A 32 14.46 -13.76 1.72
CA LYS A 32 15.55 -14.06 0.78
C LYS A 32 16.93 -13.58 1.25
N ARG A 33 17.13 -13.27 2.54
CA ARG A 33 18.36 -12.66 3.08
C ARG A 33 19.64 -13.46 2.87
N THR A 34 19.55 -14.75 2.58
CA THR A 34 20.69 -15.60 2.22
C THR A 34 21.10 -15.47 0.76
N ARG A 35 20.28 -14.81 -0.08
CA ARG A 35 20.60 -14.56 -1.49
C ARG A 35 21.24 -13.19 -1.63
N PRO A 36 22.30 -13.04 -2.45
CA PRO A 36 22.87 -11.73 -2.73
C PRO A 36 21.98 -10.94 -3.70
N ASP A 37 22.04 -9.61 -3.59
CA ASP A 37 21.57 -8.67 -4.61
C ASP A 37 20.12 -8.86 -5.09
N VAL A 38 19.22 -9.28 -4.19
CA VAL A 38 17.82 -9.59 -4.52
C VAL A 38 17.13 -8.37 -5.13
N LEU A 39 17.34 -7.19 -4.56
CA LEU A 39 16.72 -5.96 -5.05
C LEU A 39 17.18 -5.62 -6.48
N ILE A 40 18.46 -5.78 -6.78
CA ILE A 40 19.01 -5.47 -8.10
C ILE A 40 18.67 -6.56 -9.13
N SER A 41 18.81 -7.84 -8.75
CA SER A 41 18.69 -8.93 -9.70
C SER A 41 17.25 -9.31 -10.01
N HIS A 42 16.33 -9.11 -9.06
CA HIS A 42 14.93 -9.52 -9.18
C HIS A 42 13.98 -8.33 -9.36
N TYR A 43 14.07 -7.32 -8.50
CA TYR A 43 13.09 -6.23 -8.48
C TYR A 43 13.41 -5.06 -9.40
N LEU A 44 14.68 -4.69 -9.58
CA LEU A 44 15.04 -3.56 -10.43
C LEU A 44 14.52 -3.68 -11.87
N PRO A 45 14.67 -4.84 -12.57
CA PRO A 45 14.12 -4.99 -13.92
C PRO A 45 12.60 -4.88 -13.97
N GLU A 46 11.91 -5.36 -12.92
CA GLU A 46 10.46 -5.26 -12.79
C GLU A 46 10.01 -3.81 -12.60
N PHE A 47 10.64 -3.09 -11.66
CA PHE A 47 10.33 -1.70 -11.39
C PHE A 47 10.66 -0.77 -12.57
N GLU A 48 11.76 -1.01 -13.29
CA GLU A 48 12.11 -0.27 -14.51
C GLU A 48 11.10 -0.53 -15.63
N THR A 49 10.66 -1.77 -15.82
CA THR A 49 9.64 -2.11 -16.82
C THR A 49 8.31 -1.41 -16.53
N GLY A 50 7.89 -1.38 -15.26
CA GLY A 50 6.69 -0.67 -14.81
C GLY A 50 6.85 0.84 -14.72
N ASN A 51 8.08 1.34 -14.76
CA ASN A 51 8.46 2.74 -14.57
C ASN A 51 8.05 3.30 -13.20
N LEU A 52 8.41 2.57 -12.14
CA LEU A 52 8.16 2.98 -10.76
C LEU A 52 9.06 4.16 -10.38
N GLY A 53 8.47 5.18 -9.76
CA GLY A 53 9.20 6.33 -9.22
C GLY A 53 9.24 6.34 -7.69
N VAL A 54 8.15 5.88 -7.04
CA VAL A 54 8.08 5.75 -5.56
C VAL A 54 7.36 4.46 -5.21
N ILE A 55 7.87 3.79 -4.17
CA ILE A 55 7.27 2.56 -3.63
C ILE A 55 7.16 2.71 -2.11
N GLY A 56 5.97 2.50 -1.58
CA GLY A 56 5.74 2.30 -0.15
C GLY A 56 6.27 0.93 0.26
N ALA A 57 7.45 0.90 0.86
CA ALA A 57 8.11 -0.33 1.31
C ALA A 57 7.56 -0.71 2.69
N ALA A 58 6.57 -1.63 2.70
CA ALA A 58 5.81 -1.98 3.88
C ALA A 58 6.56 -2.99 4.77
N LEU A 59 6.77 -2.62 6.02
CA LEU A 59 7.23 -3.53 7.06
C LEU A 59 6.03 -4.34 7.53
N TYR A 60 5.92 -5.57 7.10
CA TYR A 60 4.92 -6.54 7.55
C TYR A 60 5.58 -7.70 8.29
N VAL A 61 5.01 -8.11 9.41
CA VAL A 61 5.53 -9.26 10.19
C VAL A 61 4.49 -10.37 10.20
N GLU A 62 4.85 -11.52 9.63
CA GLU A 62 3.98 -12.69 9.55
C GLU A 62 3.67 -13.30 10.92
N ASP A 63 2.52 -13.96 11.03
CA ASP A 63 2.03 -14.60 12.27
C ASP A 63 3.02 -15.55 12.91
N ARG A 64 3.83 -16.25 12.11
CA ARG A 64 4.84 -17.21 12.61
C ARG A 64 5.93 -16.58 13.47
N TYR A 65 6.12 -15.27 13.38
CA TYR A 65 7.10 -14.53 14.19
C TYR A 65 6.52 -13.85 15.41
N MET A 66 5.21 -13.95 15.59
CA MET A 66 4.50 -13.24 16.64
C MET A 66 4.28 -14.11 17.88
N PRO A 67 4.22 -13.52 19.06
CA PRO A 67 4.54 -12.11 19.36
C PRO A 67 6.04 -11.88 19.65
N GLU A 68 6.86 -12.92 19.89
CA GLU A 68 8.19 -12.83 20.50
C GLU A 68 9.22 -12.18 19.60
N LEU A 69 9.08 -12.35 18.28
CA LEU A 69 10.06 -11.87 17.30
C LEU A 69 9.58 -10.64 16.51
N GLY A 70 8.36 -10.12 16.79
CA GLY A 70 7.76 -9.04 15.99
C GLY A 70 8.68 -7.84 15.80
N LEU A 71 9.19 -7.26 16.88
CA LEU A 71 10.13 -6.15 16.85
C LEU A 71 11.44 -6.53 16.13
N ARG A 72 11.99 -7.70 16.44
CA ARG A 72 13.26 -8.15 15.87
C ARG A 72 13.18 -8.30 14.35
N VAL A 73 12.13 -8.94 13.84
CA VAL A 73 11.95 -9.17 12.41
C VAL A 73 11.70 -7.85 11.68
N ALA A 74 10.93 -6.92 12.24
CA ALA A 74 10.75 -5.60 11.65
C ALA A 74 12.08 -4.82 11.54
N LEU A 75 12.92 -4.86 12.57
CA LEU A 75 14.26 -4.24 12.53
C LEU A 75 15.18 -4.93 11.51
N ASP A 76 15.12 -6.26 11.39
CA ASP A 76 15.89 -7.02 10.40
C ASP A 76 15.41 -6.69 8.97
N GLN A 77 14.11 -6.46 8.75
CA GLN A 77 13.57 -5.99 7.47
C GLN A 77 14.10 -4.61 7.10
N VAL A 78 14.10 -3.65 8.05
CA VAL A 78 14.70 -2.32 7.84
C VAL A 78 16.18 -2.45 7.49
N ALA A 79 16.94 -3.20 8.29
CA ALA A 79 18.38 -3.38 8.08
C ALA A 79 18.67 -3.99 6.70
N ARG A 80 17.85 -4.97 6.27
CA ARG A 80 17.99 -5.61 4.96
C ARG A 80 17.67 -4.65 3.82
N LEU A 81 16.61 -3.85 3.95
CA LEU A 81 16.26 -2.86 2.93
C LEU A 81 17.39 -1.85 2.73
N TYR A 82 17.97 -1.28 3.81
CA TYR A 82 19.13 -0.39 3.72
C TYR A 82 20.32 -1.07 3.04
N ALA A 83 20.65 -2.29 3.45
CA ALA A 83 21.79 -3.03 2.89
C ALA A 83 21.62 -3.34 1.38
N GLU A 84 20.41 -3.55 0.90
CA GLU A 84 20.14 -3.76 -0.53
C GLU A 84 20.16 -2.43 -1.31
N VAL A 85 19.63 -1.35 -0.74
CA VAL A 85 19.60 -0.02 -1.37
C VAL A 85 21.02 0.53 -1.55
N GLU A 86 21.90 0.35 -0.58
CA GLU A 86 23.30 0.83 -0.63
C GLU A 86 24.14 0.21 -1.76
N LYS A 87 23.71 -0.90 -2.34
CA LYS A 87 24.44 -1.60 -3.41
C LYS A 87 24.38 -0.91 -4.77
N THR A 88 23.49 0.03 -4.95
CA THR A 88 23.28 0.71 -6.25
C THR A 88 22.76 2.12 -6.08
N GLU A 89 23.14 3.02 -6.99
CA GLU A 89 22.60 4.38 -7.01
C GLU A 89 21.18 4.49 -7.59
N ARG A 90 20.59 3.36 -8.06
CA ARG A 90 19.25 3.35 -8.65
C ARG A 90 18.15 3.53 -7.61
N PHE A 91 18.40 3.23 -6.36
CA PHE A 91 17.44 3.30 -5.27
C PHE A 91 17.86 4.31 -4.22
N VAL A 92 16.88 4.82 -3.48
CA VAL A 92 17.10 5.69 -2.31
C VAL A 92 15.92 5.54 -1.34
N ILE A 93 16.21 5.55 -0.03
CA ILE A 93 15.19 5.65 1.00
C ILE A 93 14.95 7.12 1.28
N CYS A 94 13.71 7.59 1.11
CA CYS A 94 13.30 8.98 1.31
C CYS A 94 12.49 9.14 2.60
N LYS A 95 12.69 10.25 3.29
CA LYS A 95 12.02 10.60 4.56
C LYS A 95 11.20 11.88 4.47
N THR A 96 11.33 12.63 3.38
CA THR A 96 10.65 13.91 3.15
C THR A 96 10.15 14.01 1.72
N ASN A 97 9.13 14.84 1.49
CA ASN A 97 8.66 15.15 0.14
C ASN A 97 9.75 15.75 -0.75
N HIS A 98 10.66 16.54 -0.17
CA HIS A 98 11.81 17.12 -0.88
C HIS A 98 12.73 16.01 -1.43
N GLU A 99 13.13 15.06 -0.59
CA GLU A 99 13.97 13.93 -1.00
C GLU A 99 13.28 13.05 -2.08
N ILE A 100 11.97 12.83 -1.99
CA ILE A 100 11.19 12.11 -3.01
C ILE A 100 11.25 12.85 -4.35
N THR A 101 11.08 14.18 -4.32
CA THR A 101 11.09 15.01 -5.52
C THR A 101 12.47 15.01 -6.18
N GLU A 102 13.55 15.14 -5.40
CA GLU A 102 14.93 15.07 -5.90
C GLU A 102 15.26 13.68 -6.47
N ALA A 103 14.88 12.61 -5.77
CA ALA A 103 15.10 11.25 -6.23
C ALA A 103 14.44 10.99 -7.59
N ARG A 104 13.18 11.40 -7.75
CA ARG A 104 12.45 11.27 -9.01
C ARG A 104 13.08 12.11 -10.13
N ALA A 105 13.49 13.35 -9.84
CA ALA A 105 14.18 14.21 -10.81
C ALA A 105 15.53 13.60 -11.25
N ALA A 106 16.20 12.87 -10.37
CA ALA A 106 17.44 12.13 -10.66
C ALA A 106 17.20 10.77 -11.35
N GLY A 107 15.95 10.39 -11.64
CA GLY A 107 15.61 9.11 -12.25
C GLY A 107 15.86 7.91 -11.32
N LYS A 108 15.90 8.12 -10.00
CA LYS A 108 15.99 7.07 -8.99
C LYS A 108 14.61 6.59 -8.57
N ILE A 109 14.53 5.38 -8.07
CA ILE A 109 13.33 4.82 -7.44
C ILE A 109 13.42 5.10 -5.94
N ALA A 110 12.46 5.84 -5.41
CA ALA A 110 12.39 6.20 -4.00
C ALA A 110 11.59 5.15 -3.21
N PHE A 111 12.13 4.71 -2.08
CA PHE A 111 11.39 3.94 -1.08
C PHE A 111 10.94 4.86 0.05
N LEU A 112 9.66 4.82 0.36
CA LEU A 112 9.08 5.37 1.57
C LEU A 112 8.81 4.20 2.52
N ILE A 113 9.49 4.13 3.65
CA ILE A 113 9.25 3.06 4.63
C ILE A 113 7.89 3.28 5.26
N THR A 114 7.02 2.27 5.15
CA THR A 114 5.71 2.21 5.79
C THR A 114 5.66 1.01 6.75
N MET A 115 4.67 0.95 7.64
CA MET A 115 4.48 -0.18 8.54
C MET A 115 3.05 -0.68 8.43
N GLU A 116 2.90 -1.98 8.20
CA GLU A 116 1.61 -2.65 8.11
C GLU A 116 1.37 -3.53 9.35
N GLY A 117 0.66 -2.92 10.30
CA GLY A 117 0.43 -3.48 11.62
C GLY A 117 1.44 -2.98 12.66
N ALA A 118 0.92 -2.48 13.79
CA ALA A 118 1.71 -1.93 14.89
C ALA A 118 2.29 -3.02 15.81
N GLU A 119 2.27 -4.28 15.42
CA GLU A 119 2.80 -5.39 16.20
C GLU A 119 4.26 -5.20 16.63
N PRO A 120 5.15 -4.62 15.78
CA PRO A 120 6.53 -4.37 16.20
C PRO A 120 6.68 -3.41 17.37
N LEU A 121 5.66 -2.59 17.64
CA LEU A 121 5.67 -1.66 18.77
C LEU A 121 5.31 -2.36 20.09
N GLY A 122 4.67 -3.56 20.02
CA GLY A 122 4.09 -4.17 21.23
C GLY A 122 3.10 -3.20 21.88
N ASP A 123 3.37 -2.82 23.13
CA ASP A 123 2.68 -1.78 23.89
C ASP A 123 3.61 -0.64 24.34
N ASP A 124 4.76 -0.49 23.65
CA ASP A 124 5.78 0.52 23.93
C ASP A 124 5.76 1.64 22.86
N LEU A 125 5.26 2.81 23.26
CA LEU A 125 5.12 3.97 22.37
C LEU A 125 6.50 4.56 21.95
N ASP A 126 7.53 4.40 22.76
CA ASP A 126 8.87 4.92 22.47
C ASP A 126 9.48 4.26 21.22
N LEU A 127 9.09 3.02 20.92
CA LEU A 127 9.50 2.31 19.70
C LEU A 127 9.01 3.00 18.41
N LEU A 128 7.89 3.70 18.44
CA LEU A 128 7.43 4.47 17.27
C LEU A 128 8.45 5.55 16.88
N ARG A 129 9.07 6.22 17.88
CA ARG A 129 10.13 7.19 17.64
C ARG A 129 11.38 6.51 17.05
N VAL A 130 11.72 5.32 17.51
CA VAL A 130 12.86 4.56 16.95
C VAL A 130 12.62 4.26 15.47
N PHE A 131 11.44 3.74 15.10
CA PHE A 131 11.11 3.49 13.70
C PHE A 131 11.07 4.77 12.86
N TYR A 132 10.59 5.90 13.41
CA TYR A 132 10.64 7.19 12.72
C TYR A 132 12.07 7.62 12.37
N GLU A 133 13.02 7.48 13.29
CA GLU A 133 14.44 7.78 13.03
C GLU A 133 15.03 6.83 11.97
N LEU A 134 14.61 5.57 11.97
CA LEU A 134 14.98 4.59 10.94
C LEU A 134 14.32 4.86 9.57
N GLY A 135 13.38 5.80 9.48
CA GLY A 135 12.79 6.25 8.23
C GLY A 135 11.31 5.93 8.03
N LEU A 136 10.62 5.39 9.04
CA LEU A 136 9.17 5.18 8.98
C LEU A 136 8.42 6.50 8.73
N ARG A 137 7.53 6.54 7.74
CA ARG A 137 6.75 7.74 7.39
C ARG A 137 5.26 7.50 7.24
N ALA A 138 4.81 6.25 7.20
CA ALA A 138 3.37 5.93 7.26
C ALA A 138 3.16 4.65 8.07
N ILE A 139 2.01 4.52 8.73
CA ILE A 139 1.65 3.34 9.51
C ILE A 139 0.17 3.01 9.38
N CYS A 140 -0.15 1.75 9.02
CA CYS A 140 -1.41 1.11 9.33
C CYS A 140 -1.31 0.51 10.74
N LEU A 141 -2.28 0.77 11.61
CA LEU A 141 -2.20 0.27 12.98
C LEU A 141 -2.39 -1.24 13.08
N THR A 142 -3.09 -1.83 12.13
CA THR A 142 -3.45 -3.25 12.13
C THR A 142 -3.32 -3.84 10.75
N HIS A 143 -3.07 -5.15 10.69
CA HIS A 143 -3.43 -5.99 9.54
C HIS A 143 -4.79 -6.67 9.83
N ALA A 144 -5.01 -7.92 9.44
CA ALA A 144 -6.29 -8.61 9.66
C ALA A 144 -6.54 -9.06 11.11
N ARG A 145 -5.54 -9.01 11.97
CA ARG A 145 -5.59 -9.48 13.36
C ARG A 145 -5.76 -8.35 14.37
N ARG A 146 -6.08 -8.72 15.61
CA ARG A 146 -6.01 -7.80 16.75
C ARG A 146 -4.57 -7.70 17.25
N ASN A 147 -4.15 -6.49 17.58
CA ASN A 147 -2.88 -6.22 18.26
C ASN A 147 -3.07 -5.23 19.43
N ALA A 148 -1.99 -4.73 20.02
CA ALA A 148 -2.06 -3.77 21.12
C ALA A 148 -2.75 -2.46 20.76
N ALA A 149 -2.72 -2.04 19.48
CA ALA A 149 -3.31 -0.78 19.03
C ALA A 149 -4.81 -0.89 18.71
N GLY A 150 -5.30 -2.03 18.24
CA GLY A 150 -6.70 -2.19 17.83
C GLY A 150 -7.00 -3.50 17.13
N SER A 151 -8.13 -3.54 16.44
CA SER A 151 -8.58 -4.71 15.67
C SER A 151 -8.58 -4.42 14.18
N GLY A 152 -8.01 -5.32 13.39
CA GLY A 152 -8.01 -5.24 11.93
C GLY A 152 -9.34 -5.68 11.31
N GLY A 153 -9.57 -5.28 10.07
CA GLY A 153 -10.66 -5.74 9.23
C GLY A 153 -10.42 -7.16 8.73
N ILE A 154 -11.43 -8.01 8.79
CA ILE A 154 -11.31 -9.40 8.34
C ILE A 154 -11.55 -9.54 6.84
N PHE A 155 -10.95 -10.56 6.25
CA PHE A 155 -11.09 -10.89 4.83
C PHE A 155 -12.38 -11.67 4.50
N ALA A 156 -13.20 -12.01 5.51
CA ALA A 156 -14.47 -12.71 5.32
C ALA A 156 -15.66 -11.77 5.55
N PRO A 157 -16.83 -12.03 4.93
CA PRO A 157 -18.05 -11.29 5.20
C PRO A 157 -18.44 -11.39 6.67
N LYS A 158 -18.77 -10.25 7.31
CA LYS A 158 -19.34 -10.11 8.65
C LYS A 158 -18.63 -10.88 9.76
N GLY A 159 -17.65 -10.24 10.35
CA GLY A 159 -17.10 -10.64 11.64
C GLY A 159 -18.04 -10.33 12.80
N SER A 160 -17.74 -10.91 13.96
CA SER A 160 -18.36 -10.49 15.21
C SER A 160 -18.05 -9.03 15.49
N PRO A 161 -18.92 -8.29 16.22
CA PRO A 161 -18.60 -6.94 16.70
C PRO A 161 -17.24 -6.91 17.39
N ARG A 162 -16.41 -5.95 17.02
CA ARG A 162 -15.06 -5.80 17.57
C ARG A 162 -14.86 -4.39 18.06
N ASP A 163 -14.07 -4.26 19.11
CA ASP A 163 -13.65 -2.96 19.61
C ASP A 163 -12.82 -2.22 18.54
N GLY A 164 -12.88 -0.91 18.57
CA GLY A 164 -12.02 -0.04 17.77
C GLY A 164 -10.60 0.04 18.35
N LEU A 165 -10.06 1.26 18.42
CA LEU A 165 -8.74 1.49 18.99
C LEU A 165 -8.71 1.25 20.51
N THR A 166 -7.61 0.67 20.98
CA THR A 166 -7.28 0.64 22.40
C THR A 166 -6.81 2.02 22.89
N ALA A 167 -6.54 2.17 24.19
CA ALA A 167 -5.88 3.37 24.71
C ALA A 167 -4.51 3.56 24.06
N PHE A 168 -3.71 2.50 23.93
CA PHE A 168 -2.42 2.52 23.26
C PHE A 168 -2.56 2.94 21.80
N GLY A 169 -3.51 2.39 21.04
CA GLY A 169 -3.75 2.80 19.64
C GLY A 169 -4.06 4.29 19.49
N ARG A 170 -4.84 4.86 20.44
CA ARG A 170 -5.12 6.31 20.46
C ARG A 170 -3.86 7.14 20.73
N ASP A 171 -2.97 6.64 21.59
CA ASP A 171 -1.68 7.30 21.87
C ASP A 171 -0.74 7.20 20.68
N VAL A 172 -0.71 6.07 19.95
CA VAL A 172 0.01 5.92 18.68
C VAL A 172 -0.45 6.96 17.66
N ILE A 173 -1.76 7.18 17.48
CA ILE A 173 -2.28 8.21 16.56
C ILE A 173 -1.77 9.61 16.94
N ARG A 174 -1.83 9.97 18.23
CA ARG A 174 -1.35 11.29 18.70
C ARG A 174 0.16 11.46 18.46
N GLU A 175 0.93 10.42 18.71
CA GLU A 175 2.37 10.44 18.50
C GLU A 175 2.72 10.48 17.00
N CYS A 176 1.98 9.79 16.12
CA CYS A 176 2.10 9.92 14.67
C CYS A 176 1.90 11.37 14.23
N GLU A 177 0.87 12.06 14.73
CA GLU A 177 0.64 13.46 14.40
C GLU A 177 1.78 14.37 14.86
N ARG A 178 2.34 14.12 16.05
CA ARG A 178 3.48 14.87 16.61
C ARG A 178 4.76 14.67 15.81
N LEU A 179 5.03 13.46 15.35
CA LEU A 179 6.22 13.10 14.59
C LEU A 179 6.11 13.43 13.09
N GLY A 180 4.92 13.60 12.55
CA GLY A 180 4.68 13.72 11.12
C GLY A 180 4.65 12.37 10.40
N ILE A 181 4.26 11.29 11.10
CA ILE A 181 3.99 10.00 10.48
C ILE A 181 2.56 10.02 9.92
N ILE A 182 2.39 9.60 8.69
CA ILE A 182 1.09 9.49 8.03
C ILE A 182 0.32 8.32 8.64
N VAL A 183 -0.90 8.59 9.12
CA VAL A 183 -1.81 7.53 9.59
C VAL A 183 -2.55 6.98 8.39
N ASP A 184 -2.40 5.69 8.17
CA ASP A 184 -3.01 4.93 7.09
C ASP A 184 -4.16 4.07 7.65
N LEU A 185 -5.32 4.16 7.01
CA LEU A 185 -6.53 3.46 7.42
C LEU A 185 -6.72 2.09 6.73
N ALA A 186 -5.75 1.65 5.93
CA ALA A 186 -5.80 0.31 5.38
C ALA A 186 -5.87 -0.74 6.51
N HIS A 187 -6.62 -1.81 6.29
CA HIS A 187 -6.82 -2.92 7.23
C HIS A 187 -7.50 -2.61 8.57
N ILE A 188 -7.75 -1.37 8.92
CA ILE A 188 -8.45 -1.09 10.18
C ILE A 188 -9.92 -1.54 10.10
N ASN A 189 -10.48 -2.07 11.18
CA ASN A 189 -11.89 -2.43 11.21
C ASN A 189 -12.80 -1.17 11.21
N PRO A 190 -14.11 -1.28 10.91
CA PRO A 190 -14.98 -0.12 10.81
C PRO A 190 -15.00 0.76 12.06
N GLN A 191 -15.00 0.19 13.27
CA GLN A 191 -14.98 0.97 14.51
C GLN A 191 -13.66 1.71 14.72
N GLY A 192 -12.52 1.06 14.39
CA GLY A 192 -11.21 1.70 14.43
C GLY A 192 -11.08 2.83 13.41
N PHE A 193 -11.71 2.68 12.24
CA PHE A 193 -11.79 3.74 11.24
C PHE A 193 -12.48 4.99 11.82
N GLU A 194 -13.66 4.84 12.45
CA GLU A 194 -14.39 5.93 13.09
C GLU A 194 -13.57 6.58 14.21
N ASP A 195 -12.92 5.77 15.03
CA ASP A 195 -12.04 6.25 16.10
C ASP A 195 -10.91 7.13 15.57
N ILE A 196 -10.20 6.70 14.49
CA ILE A 196 -9.14 7.49 13.87
C ILE A 196 -9.69 8.80 13.30
N VAL A 197 -10.80 8.74 12.56
CA VAL A 197 -11.46 9.93 12.01
C VAL A 197 -11.77 10.96 13.10
N SER A 198 -12.16 10.52 14.30
CA SER A 198 -12.45 11.38 15.43
C SER A 198 -11.21 12.04 16.05
N LEU A 199 -10.05 11.39 15.96
CA LEU A 199 -8.80 11.81 16.60
C LEU A 199 -7.96 12.76 15.77
N THR A 200 -7.98 12.65 14.45
CA THR A 200 -7.15 13.47 13.56
C THR A 200 -7.97 14.47 12.74
N LYS A 201 -7.34 15.59 12.38
CA LYS A 201 -7.87 16.59 11.41
C LYS A 201 -7.10 16.60 10.10
N LYS A 202 -5.99 15.88 10.02
CA LYS A 202 -5.17 15.78 8.81
C LYS A 202 -5.91 15.05 7.67
N PRO A 203 -5.47 15.21 6.41
CA PRO A 203 -5.91 14.36 5.32
C PRO A 203 -5.77 12.87 5.69
N LEU A 204 -6.77 12.07 5.32
CA LEU A 204 -6.78 10.62 5.58
C LEU A 204 -6.29 9.88 4.35
N ILE A 205 -5.49 8.83 4.54
CA ILE A 205 -5.16 7.92 3.45
C ILE A 205 -5.66 6.51 3.74
N VAL A 206 -5.93 5.79 2.65
CA VAL A 206 -6.03 4.34 2.65
C VAL A 206 -5.05 3.88 1.58
N SER A 207 -3.88 3.41 1.98
CA SER A 207 -2.78 3.13 1.03
C SER A 207 -3.15 2.08 -0.01
N HIS A 208 -3.94 1.08 0.37
CA HIS A 208 -4.34 -0.03 -0.48
C HIS A 208 -5.64 -0.65 0.02
N THR A 209 -6.69 -0.61 -0.80
CA THR A 209 -8.01 -1.19 -0.50
C THR A 209 -8.85 -1.27 -1.77
N ASN A 210 -10.07 -1.83 -1.65
CA ASN A 210 -11.07 -1.83 -2.69
C ASN A 210 -12.42 -1.32 -2.18
N ALA A 211 -13.35 -1.00 -3.09
CA ALA A 211 -14.70 -0.60 -2.72
C ALA A 211 -15.51 -1.83 -2.30
N ARG A 212 -16.12 -1.79 -1.10
CA ARG A 212 -16.95 -2.85 -0.55
C ARG A 212 -18.18 -3.15 -1.42
N ASN A 213 -18.63 -2.18 -2.17
CA ASN A 213 -19.77 -2.34 -3.10
C ASN A 213 -19.57 -3.48 -4.13
N PHE A 214 -18.34 -3.77 -4.53
CA PHE A 214 -18.02 -4.86 -5.45
C PHE A 214 -17.67 -6.17 -4.74
N TYR A 215 -17.10 -6.08 -3.53
CA TYR A 215 -16.78 -7.25 -2.74
C TYR A 215 -16.98 -6.93 -1.24
N ASP A 216 -18.10 -7.42 -0.68
CA ASP A 216 -18.53 -7.12 0.69
C ASP A 216 -17.74 -7.92 1.73
N ILE A 217 -16.53 -7.46 2.01
CA ILE A 217 -15.66 -7.92 3.10
C ILE A 217 -15.16 -6.72 3.91
N GLU A 218 -14.83 -6.90 5.20
CA GLU A 218 -14.36 -5.79 6.04
C GLU A 218 -13.02 -5.20 5.58
N ARG A 219 -12.21 -6.00 4.87
CA ARG A 219 -10.96 -5.54 4.26
C ARG A 219 -11.17 -4.40 3.26
N ASN A 220 -12.32 -4.37 2.60
CA ASN A 220 -12.71 -3.33 1.67
C ASN A 220 -13.50 -2.23 2.39
N ILE A 221 -13.35 -0.98 1.96
CA ILE A 221 -14.01 0.17 2.60
C ILE A 221 -15.38 0.45 1.98
N SER A 222 -16.33 0.91 2.83
CA SER A 222 -17.67 1.26 2.39
C SER A 222 -17.70 2.62 1.68
N ASP A 223 -18.80 2.88 0.96
CA ASP A 223 -19.02 4.18 0.30
C ASP A 223 -19.01 5.35 1.28
N GLU A 224 -19.49 5.14 2.52
CA GLU A 224 -19.46 6.16 3.58
C GLU A 224 -18.02 6.44 4.02
N GLN A 225 -17.20 5.39 4.18
CA GLN A 225 -15.79 5.55 4.53
C GLN A 225 -15.01 6.25 3.40
N ILE A 226 -15.29 5.89 2.12
CA ILE A 226 -14.71 6.56 0.96
C ILE A 226 -15.04 8.06 0.99
N LYS A 227 -16.32 8.41 1.21
CA LYS A 227 -16.75 9.83 1.28
C LYS A 227 -16.04 10.59 2.40
N ILE A 228 -15.90 10.00 3.58
CA ILE A 228 -15.16 10.60 4.70
C ILE A 228 -13.70 10.88 4.31
N VAL A 229 -13.02 9.93 3.62
CA VAL A 229 -11.66 10.15 3.11
C VAL A 229 -11.62 11.35 2.15
N GLY A 230 -12.58 11.44 1.22
CA GLY A 230 -12.69 12.55 0.26
C GLY A 230 -12.94 13.89 0.93
N GLU A 231 -13.87 13.98 1.88
CA GLU A 231 -14.20 15.19 2.65
C GLU A 231 -12.99 15.71 3.45
N ARG A 232 -12.08 14.82 3.82
CA ARG A 232 -10.83 15.15 4.51
C ARG A 232 -9.68 15.48 3.55
N GLY A 233 -9.94 15.58 2.23
CA GLY A 233 -8.92 15.84 1.21
C GLY A 233 -7.93 14.68 1.03
N GLY A 234 -8.32 13.50 1.44
CA GLY A 234 -7.51 12.30 1.43
C GLY A 234 -7.42 11.59 0.08
N VAL A 235 -6.85 10.38 0.11
CA VAL A 235 -6.64 9.53 -1.08
C VAL A 235 -6.86 8.06 -0.72
N VAL A 236 -7.52 7.34 -1.62
CA VAL A 236 -7.70 5.89 -1.58
C VAL A 236 -6.83 5.25 -2.66
N GLY A 237 -5.85 4.44 -2.26
CA GLY A 237 -5.08 3.56 -3.13
C GLY A 237 -5.86 2.28 -3.43
N VAL A 238 -6.08 2.01 -4.71
CA VAL A 238 -6.79 0.79 -5.15
C VAL A 238 -5.82 -0.37 -5.24
N ASN A 239 -6.17 -1.53 -4.65
CA ASN A 239 -5.32 -2.71 -4.68
C ASN A 239 -5.69 -3.70 -5.81
N ALA A 240 -4.71 -4.48 -6.26
CA ALA A 240 -4.86 -5.43 -7.37
C ALA A 240 -5.33 -6.83 -6.91
N ILE A 241 -5.62 -6.99 -5.62
CA ILE A 241 -6.17 -8.23 -5.06
C ILE A 241 -7.56 -7.98 -4.49
N LEU A 242 -8.35 -9.04 -4.29
CA LEU A 242 -9.69 -8.94 -3.70
C LEU A 242 -10.63 -7.97 -4.44
N VAL A 243 -10.45 -7.82 -5.75
CA VAL A 243 -11.32 -6.98 -6.60
C VAL A 243 -12.69 -7.61 -6.83
N SER A 244 -12.81 -8.94 -6.72
CA SER A 244 -14.07 -9.68 -6.90
C SER A 244 -14.06 -10.96 -6.06
N PRO A 245 -15.23 -11.40 -5.55
CA PRO A 245 -15.39 -12.74 -4.96
C PRO A 245 -15.42 -13.85 -6.04
N ILE A 246 -15.50 -13.48 -7.32
CA ILE A 246 -15.61 -14.41 -8.45
C ILE A 246 -14.27 -14.43 -9.18
N PRO A 247 -13.61 -15.61 -9.30
CA PRO A 247 -12.27 -15.70 -9.94
C PRO A 247 -12.23 -15.08 -11.34
N ASP A 248 -13.18 -15.42 -12.20
CA ASP A 248 -13.24 -14.95 -13.58
C ASP A 248 -13.51 -13.43 -13.71
N ARG A 249 -13.84 -12.79 -12.61
CA ARG A 249 -14.00 -11.33 -12.50
C ARG A 249 -12.82 -10.65 -11.84
N SER A 250 -11.77 -11.36 -11.44
CA SER A 250 -10.52 -10.76 -11.01
C SER A 250 -9.70 -10.36 -12.24
N THR A 251 -10.10 -9.24 -12.85
CA THR A 251 -9.56 -8.71 -14.09
C THR A 251 -9.17 -7.24 -13.95
N ILE A 252 -8.33 -6.76 -14.84
CA ILE A 252 -7.95 -5.34 -14.89
C ILE A 252 -9.17 -4.42 -15.16
N ASP A 253 -10.19 -4.91 -15.85
CA ASP A 253 -11.45 -4.17 -16.04
C ASP A 253 -12.15 -3.95 -14.69
N HIS A 254 -12.28 -4.99 -13.85
CA HIS A 254 -12.85 -4.84 -12.51
C HIS A 254 -11.99 -3.97 -11.59
N TYR A 255 -10.67 -4.01 -11.74
CA TYR A 255 -9.78 -3.08 -11.05
C TYR A 255 -10.12 -1.61 -11.40
N VAL A 256 -10.33 -1.33 -12.70
CA VAL A 256 -10.74 0.01 -13.14
C VAL A 256 -12.16 0.36 -12.69
N ASP A 257 -13.08 -0.60 -12.59
CA ASP A 257 -14.42 -0.37 -12.04
C ASP A 257 -14.34 0.16 -10.59
N HIS A 258 -13.43 -0.35 -9.76
CA HIS A 258 -13.19 0.20 -8.42
C HIS A 258 -12.68 1.65 -8.47
N ILE A 259 -11.74 1.95 -9.39
CA ILE A 259 -11.24 3.32 -9.59
C ILE A 259 -12.38 4.26 -9.97
N GLU A 260 -13.21 3.90 -10.96
CA GLU A 260 -14.34 4.70 -11.43
C GLU A 260 -15.38 4.91 -10.32
N HIS A 261 -15.66 3.86 -9.52
CA HIS A 261 -16.58 3.97 -8.39
C HIS A 261 -16.08 4.99 -7.34
N ILE A 262 -14.81 4.92 -6.96
CA ILE A 262 -14.21 5.87 -6.01
C ILE A 262 -14.23 7.28 -6.60
N ILE A 263 -13.90 7.45 -7.89
CA ILE A 263 -13.98 8.75 -8.57
C ILE A 263 -15.40 9.31 -8.52
N ASN A 264 -16.40 8.50 -8.74
CA ASN A 264 -17.81 8.92 -8.69
C ASN A 264 -18.23 9.41 -7.30
N LEU A 265 -17.62 8.89 -6.22
CA LEU A 265 -17.92 9.28 -4.85
C LEU A 265 -17.14 10.53 -4.39
N ILE A 266 -15.86 10.64 -4.71
CA ILE A 266 -14.96 11.65 -4.14
C ILE A 266 -14.11 12.43 -5.17
N GLY A 267 -14.35 12.18 -6.45
CA GLY A 267 -13.63 12.84 -7.56
C GLY A 267 -12.25 12.27 -7.83
N ILE A 268 -11.70 12.64 -8.99
CA ILE A 268 -10.42 12.14 -9.52
C ILE A 268 -9.22 12.43 -8.60
N SER A 269 -9.28 13.45 -7.75
CA SER A 269 -8.20 13.79 -6.83
C SER A 269 -8.16 12.91 -5.58
N GLY A 270 -9.15 12.03 -5.38
CA GLY A 270 -9.26 11.15 -4.22
C GLY A 270 -8.80 9.71 -4.48
N VAL A 271 -8.32 9.36 -5.66
CA VAL A 271 -7.96 7.97 -6.00
C VAL A 271 -6.51 7.86 -6.51
N ALA A 272 -5.83 6.79 -6.14
CA ALA A 272 -4.46 6.49 -6.57
C ALA A 272 -4.20 4.97 -6.59
N ILE A 273 -2.94 4.58 -6.71
CA ILE A 273 -2.50 3.19 -6.76
C ILE A 273 -1.92 2.77 -5.40
N GLY A 274 -2.28 1.56 -4.97
CA GLY A 274 -1.64 0.79 -3.92
C GLY A 274 -1.84 -0.68 -4.26
N PHE A 275 -0.99 -1.23 -5.14
CA PHE A 275 -1.26 -2.51 -5.81
C PHE A 275 -1.37 -3.70 -4.87
N ASP A 276 -0.56 -3.73 -3.81
CA ASP A 276 -0.55 -4.85 -2.86
C ASP A 276 -0.23 -6.20 -3.56
N PHE A 277 0.77 -6.20 -4.46
CA PHE A 277 1.17 -7.40 -5.19
C PHE A 277 1.76 -8.44 -4.25
N CYS A 278 1.03 -9.51 -4.00
CA CYS A 278 1.45 -10.60 -3.11
C CYS A 278 1.38 -12.00 -3.74
N GLU A 279 1.05 -12.13 -5.04
CA GLU A 279 0.96 -13.43 -5.70
C GLU A 279 2.24 -14.25 -5.57
N TYR A 280 3.40 -13.60 -5.62
CA TYR A 280 4.70 -14.24 -5.46
C TYR A 280 4.86 -14.92 -4.08
N LEU A 281 4.26 -14.38 -3.03
CA LEU A 281 4.26 -14.97 -1.69
C LEU A 281 3.45 -16.28 -1.69
N PHE A 282 2.25 -16.26 -2.25
CA PHE A 282 1.40 -17.44 -2.33
C PHE A 282 2.05 -18.55 -3.16
N ASN A 283 2.77 -18.21 -4.23
CA ASN A 283 3.49 -19.17 -5.08
C ASN A 283 4.70 -19.80 -4.37
N GLN A 284 5.20 -19.22 -3.28
CA GLN A 284 6.31 -19.76 -2.48
C GLN A 284 5.83 -20.58 -1.28
N LEU A 285 4.56 -20.50 -0.90
CA LEU A 285 4.02 -21.25 0.23
C LEU A 285 3.82 -22.72 -0.11
N PRO A 286 4.08 -23.65 0.83
CA PRO A 286 3.69 -25.03 0.69
C PRO A 286 2.17 -25.18 0.47
N GLN A 287 1.77 -26.13 -0.38
CA GLN A 287 0.35 -26.31 -0.75
C GLN A 287 -0.58 -26.49 0.48
N ASN A 288 -0.13 -27.22 1.49
CA ASN A 288 -0.91 -27.40 2.73
C ASN A 288 -1.12 -26.11 3.50
N VAL A 289 -0.17 -25.15 3.45
CA VAL A 289 -0.30 -23.83 4.08
C VAL A 289 -1.30 -22.99 3.29
N VAL A 290 -1.24 -23.02 1.95
CA VAL A 290 -2.21 -22.31 1.08
C VAL A 290 -3.63 -22.83 1.35
N GLU A 291 -3.82 -24.15 1.50
CA GLU A 291 -5.11 -24.76 1.81
C GLU A 291 -5.62 -24.34 3.21
N GLU A 292 -4.73 -24.31 4.21
CA GLU A 292 -5.08 -23.85 5.57
C GLU A 292 -5.48 -22.36 5.58
N LEU A 293 -4.75 -21.51 4.86
CA LEU A 293 -5.10 -20.09 4.70
C LEU A 293 -6.43 -19.93 3.99
N ALA A 294 -6.67 -20.67 2.90
CA ALA A 294 -7.92 -20.63 2.16
C ALA A 294 -9.14 -21.10 2.98
N ALA A 295 -8.93 -21.95 3.97
CA ALA A 295 -9.98 -22.39 4.89
C ALA A 295 -10.33 -21.34 5.95
N LYS A 296 -9.40 -20.46 6.29
CA LYS A 296 -9.54 -19.42 7.34
C LYS A 296 -9.83 -18.02 6.78
N LEU A 297 -9.31 -17.75 5.59
CA LEU A 297 -9.38 -16.44 4.94
C LEU A 297 -10.01 -16.58 3.56
N THR A 298 -10.63 -15.52 3.08
CA THR A 298 -11.03 -15.45 1.66
C THR A 298 -9.79 -15.59 0.78
N ARG A 299 -9.79 -16.60 -0.10
CA ARG A 299 -8.69 -16.80 -1.04
C ARG A 299 -8.62 -15.62 -2.00
N PRO A 300 -7.46 -14.95 -2.12
CA PRO A 300 -7.30 -13.90 -3.11
C PRO A 300 -7.31 -14.51 -4.52
N HIS A 301 -7.93 -13.81 -5.46
CA HIS A 301 -7.85 -14.09 -6.89
C HIS A 301 -7.01 -12.98 -7.52
N PHE A 302 -5.96 -13.38 -8.24
CA PHE A 302 -4.99 -12.46 -8.81
C PHE A 302 -5.38 -12.07 -10.24
N ILE A 303 -5.04 -10.85 -10.64
CA ILE A 303 -5.26 -10.33 -11.99
C ILE A 303 -4.06 -10.74 -12.85
N SER A 304 -4.25 -11.65 -13.80
CA SER A 304 -3.15 -12.25 -14.57
C SER A 304 -2.31 -11.25 -15.36
N ASP A 305 -2.92 -10.19 -15.85
CA ASP A 305 -2.27 -9.12 -16.63
C ASP A 305 -1.94 -7.86 -15.79
N LEU A 306 -2.11 -7.96 -14.44
CA LEU A 306 -1.70 -6.96 -13.46
C LEU A 306 -1.26 -7.68 -12.16
N SER A 307 -0.24 -8.54 -12.23
CA SER A 307 0.21 -9.40 -11.12
C SER A 307 1.53 -8.98 -10.48
N ASN A 308 2.23 -8.01 -11.08
CA ASN A 308 3.47 -7.42 -10.57
C ASN A 308 3.70 -6.03 -11.18
N HIS A 309 4.72 -5.32 -10.73
CA HIS A 309 4.99 -3.95 -11.17
C HIS A 309 5.36 -3.83 -12.66
N ALA A 310 5.94 -4.85 -13.27
CA ALA A 310 6.20 -4.84 -14.73
C ALA A 310 4.91 -4.71 -15.54
N HIS A 311 3.79 -5.15 -14.99
CA HIS A 311 2.47 -5.06 -15.61
C HIS A 311 1.73 -3.72 -15.37
N ALA A 312 2.28 -2.81 -14.58
CA ALA A 312 1.64 -1.52 -14.28
C ALA A 312 1.24 -0.72 -15.54
N ARG A 313 1.98 -0.90 -16.63
CA ARG A 313 1.69 -0.29 -17.93
C ARG A 313 0.37 -0.79 -18.57
N ASN A 314 -0.08 -1.99 -18.19
CA ASN A 314 -1.36 -2.52 -18.65
C ASN A 314 -2.53 -1.75 -18.02
N LEU A 315 -2.40 -1.33 -16.74
CA LEU A 315 -3.37 -0.45 -16.11
C LEU A 315 -3.49 0.88 -16.87
N THR A 316 -2.37 1.52 -17.22
CA THR A 316 -2.39 2.77 -17.97
C THR A 316 -3.05 2.61 -19.33
N ARG A 317 -2.76 1.51 -20.03
CA ARG A 317 -3.45 1.18 -21.30
C ARG A 317 -4.96 1.05 -21.08
N LYS A 318 -5.37 0.34 -20.03
CA LYS A 318 -6.79 0.16 -19.71
C LYS A 318 -7.49 1.48 -19.37
N LEU A 319 -6.85 2.36 -18.62
CA LEU A 319 -7.39 3.70 -18.35
C LEU A 319 -7.57 4.53 -19.64
N ILE A 320 -6.61 4.46 -20.58
CA ILE A 320 -6.74 5.10 -21.90
C ILE A 320 -7.93 4.50 -22.68
N GLU A 321 -8.07 3.15 -22.71
CA GLU A 321 -9.17 2.45 -23.37
C GLU A 321 -10.54 2.80 -22.77
N ARG A 322 -10.59 3.06 -21.46
CA ARG A 322 -11.81 3.50 -20.73
C ARG A 322 -12.10 5.00 -20.93
N GLY A 323 -11.24 5.72 -21.66
CA GLY A 323 -11.47 7.12 -22.03
C GLY A 323 -11.01 8.16 -21.02
N PHE A 324 -10.18 7.78 -20.04
CA PHE A 324 -9.57 8.74 -19.12
C PHE A 324 -8.65 9.70 -19.87
N LYS A 325 -8.68 10.99 -19.49
CA LYS A 325 -7.77 12.01 -20.02
C LYS A 325 -6.39 11.85 -19.38
N ASP A 326 -5.35 12.31 -20.10
CA ASP A 326 -3.97 12.27 -19.65
C ASP A 326 -3.79 12.84 -18.25
N GLU A 327 -4.40 13.99 -17.95
CA GLU A 327 -4.33 14.62 -16.64
C GLU A 327 -4.97 13.77 -15.53
N GLU A 328 -6.06 13.07 -15.85
CA GLU A 328 -6.73 12.16 -14.90
C GLU A 328 -5.87 10.93 -14.62
N ILE A 329 -5.25 10.37 -15.68
CA ILE A 329 -4.32 9.25 -15.56
C ILE A 329 -3.11 9.64 -14.71
N GLU A 330 -2.50 10.81 -14.96
CA GLU A 330 -1.38 11.30 -14.16
C GLU A 330 -1.76 11.53 -12.69
N LYS A 331 -2.98 11.97 -12.39
CA LYS A 331 -3.47 12.08 -11.01
C LYS A 331 -3.50 10.72 -10.32
N ILE A 332 -4.05 9.70 -10.99
CA ILE A 332 -4.12 8.33 -10.47
C ILE A 332 -2.71 7.76 -10.28
N LEU A 333 -1.83 7.92 -11.27
CA LEU A 333 -0.52 7.29 -11.28
C LEU A 333 0.46 7.90 -10.27
N PHE A 334 0.41 9.24 -10.03
CA PHE A 334 1.40 9.86 -9.14
C PHE A 334 0.98 11.18 -8.49
N ARG A 335 0.20 12.08 -9.14
CA ARG A 335 -0.02 13.44 -8.61
C ARG A 335 -0.79 13.45 -7.30
N ASN A 336 -1.74 12.52 -7.12
CA ASN A 336 -2.54 12.47 -5.90
C ASN A 336 -1.69 12.06 -4.69
N TRP A 337 -0.80 11.09 -4.82
CA TRP A 337 0.16 10.75 -3.76
C TRP A 337 1.15 11.89 -3.49
N MET A 338 1.70 12.53 -4.53
CA MET A 338 2.61 13.68 -4.34
C MET A 338 1.95 14.80 -3.58
N ARG A 339 0.66 15.11 -3.84
CA ARG A 339 -0.11 16.08 -3.06
C ARG A 339 -0.23 15.72 -1.59
N ILE A 340 -0.41 14.44 -1.27
CA ILE A 340 -0.43 13.95 0.12
C ILE A 340 0.95 14.10 0.76
N PHE A 341 2.01 13.73 0.07
CA PHE A 341 3.37 13.87 0.59
C PHE A 341 3.75 15.33 0.85
N GLU A 342 3.35 16.25 -0.03
CA GLU A 342 3.56 17.69 0.16
C GLU A 342 2.86 18.23 1.41
N GLN A 343 1.72 17.65 1.80
CA GLN A 343 0.93 18.10 2.95
C GLN A 343 1.36 17.45 4.26
N LEU A 344 1.91 16.23 4.22
CA LEU A 344 2.09 15.39 5.40
C LEU A 344 3.55 15.05 5.73
N LEU A 345 4.48 15.10 4.74
CA LEU A 345 5.93 14.83 4.87
C LEU A 345 6.76 16.11 4.72
#